data_955acbb37efa314fd8ee14a1e3600c4e
#
_entry.id   955acbb37efa314fd8ee14a1e3600c4e
#
_cell.length_a   1.000
_cell.length_b   1.000
_cell.length_c   1.000
_cell.angle_alpha   90.00
_cell.angle_beta   90.00
_cell.angle_gamma   90.00
#
_symmetry.space_group_name_H-M   'P 1'
#
loop_
_entity.id
_entity.type
_entity.pdbx_description
1 polymer ?
#
loop_
_entity_poly.entity_id
_entity_poly.type
_entity_poly.pdbx_seq_one_letter_code
_entity_poly.pdbx_strand_id
1 'polypeptide(L)'
;MALEDHADRVLSLVASIPSGRVLAYGDVAKRLGGMGPRTVGSVMSRYGSDVPWWRVIRSDGRPPQGLEDEALEHWRAEGTPMVRGLVEGGRADMGAARWDFGGASAPGGGGAGTRGGLHHVEIWVEDIVAAGREWGWLLGRLGYHLGDDWGHGQAWELGSLYVVVESGPDVEKGRHERTRAGLNHLAFHGGSRAEVDALVDACGEGGWSLMFADRHPYAGGPQHYAAYLESGEGFEVELVAADQ
;
A
#
# COMPACT_ATOMS: atom_id res chain seq x y z
N MET A 1 4.51 31.30 -15.45
CA MET A 1 3.06 31.02 -15.35
C MET A 1 2.60 31.51 -14.00
N ALA A 2 1.64 32.41 -13.97
CA ALA A 2 1.09 32.95 -12.73
C ALA A 2 0.23 31.88 -12.00
N LEU A 3 0.00 32.03 -10.69
CA LEU A 3 -0.82 31.13 -9.90
C LEU A 3 -2.24 31.01 -10.47
N GLU A 4 -2.76 32.08 -11.05
CA GLU A 4 -4.06 32.16 -11.71
C GLU A 4 -4.15 31.24 -12.92
N ASP A 5 -3.06 31.06 -13.70
CA ASP A 5 -3.04 30.15 -14.85
C ASP A 5 -3.19 28.66 -14.43
N HIS A 6 -2.87 28.36 -13.17
CA HIS A 6 -3.02 27.02 -12.61
C HIS A 6 -4.37 26.83 -11.91
N ALA A 7 -5.04 27.91 -11.47
CA ALA A 7 -6.22 27.84 -10.65
C ALA A 7 -7.36 27.11 -11.39
N ASP A 8 -7.71 27.52 -12.59
CA ASP A 8 -8.80 26.93 -13.36
C ASP A 8 -8.59 25.42 -13.60
N ARG A 9 -7.35 25.03 -13.89
CA ARG A 9 -7.01 23.62 -14.13
C ARG A 9 -7.14 22.77 -12.84
N VAL A 10 -6.65 23.30 -11.73
CA VAL A 10 -6.74 22.63 -10.42
C VAL A 10 -8.19 22.54 -9.98
N LEU A 11 -8.94 23.63 -9.99
CA LEU A 11 -10.32 23.66 -9.54
C LEU A 11 -11.24 22.79 -10.41
N SER A 12 -11.05 22.80 -11.74
CA SER A 12 -11.78 21.91 -12.65
C SER A 12 -11.52 20.43 -12.34
N LEU A 13 -10.27 20.05 -12.09
CA LEU A 13 -9.94 18.68 -11.70
C LEU A 13 -10.57 18.34 -10.35
N VAL A 14 -10.46 19.21 -9.35
CA VAL A 14 -11.03 18.99 -8.02
C VAL A 14 -12.53 18.83 -8.08
N ALA A 15 -13.24 19.67 -8.85
CA ALA A 15 -14.68 19.57 -9.05
C ALA A 15 -15.09 18.23 -9.71
N SER A 16 -14.19 17.62 -10.49
CA SER A 16 -14.46 16.34 -11.17
C SER A 16 -14.18 15.10 -10.29
N ILE A 17 -13.55 15.25 -9.11
CA ILE A 17 -13.35 14.13 -8.20
C ILE A 17 -14.71 13.59 -7.75
N PRO A 18 -15.01 12.29 -7.95
CA PRO A 18 -16.31 11.75 -7.55
C PRO A 18 -16.55 11.79 -6.04
N SER A 19 -17.82 11.81 -5.64
CA SER A 19 -18.22 11.66 -4.23
C SER A 19 -17.66 10.37 -3.64
N GLY A 20 -17.14 10.42 -2.41
CA GLY A 20 -16.52 9.30 -1.73
C GLY A 20 -15.11 8.98 -2.23
N ARG A 21 -14.53 9.79 -3.12
CA ARG A 21 -13.17 9.65 -3.63
C ARG A 21 -12.31 10.85 -3.23
N VAL A 22 -11.01 10.60 -3.11
CA VAL A 22 -10.03 11.62 -2.75
C VAL A 22 -8.78 11.55 -3.64
N LEU A 23 -8.05 12.65 -3.72
CA LEU A 23 -6.72 12.73 -4.31
C LEU A 23 -5.77 13.39 -3.32
N ALA A 24 -4.53 12.92 -3.26
CA ALA A 24 -3.49 13.69 -2.59
C ALA A 24 -3.09 14.92 -3.44
N TYR A 25 -2.60 15.98 -2.81
CA TYR A 25 -2.04 17.14 -3.51
C TYR A 25 -1.01 16.74 -4.59
N GLY A 26 -0.23 15.70 -4.32
CA GLY A 26 0.73 15.14 -5.26
C GLY A 26 0.08 14.48 -6.49
N ASP A 27 -1.07 13.84 -6.30
CA ASP A 27 -1.82 13.20 -7.40
C ASP A 27 -2.39 14.24 -8.35
N VAL A 28 -2.97 15.31 -7.80
CA VAL A 28 -3.47 16.46 -8.57
C VAL A 28 -2.33 17.08 -9.39
N ALA A 29 -1.18 17.34 -8.74
CA ALA A 29 0.00 17.89 -9.39
C ALA A 29 0.52 16.98 -10.52
N LYS A 30 0.63 15.67 -10.27
CA LYS A 30 1.07 14.66 -11.24
C LYS A 30 0.13 14.60 -12.44
N ARG A 31 -1.18 14.62 -12.20
CA ARG A 31 -2.20 14.54 -13.24
C ARG A 31 -2.20 15.74 -14.17
N LEU A 32 -2.03 16.94 -13.62
CA LEU A 32 -2.04 18.18 -14.40
C LEU A 32 -0.71 18.48 -15.09
N GLY A 33 0.40 17.96 -14.54
CA GLY A 33 1.75 18.26 -15.03
C GLY A 33 2.13 19.74 -14.92
N GLY A 34 3.43 20.05 -14.99
CA GLY A 34 3.92 21.42 -14.99
C GLY A 34 3.78 22.19 -13.68
N MET A 35 3.32 21.55 -12.59
CA MET A 35 3.23 22.16 -11.26
C MET A 35 3.55 21.14 -10.15
N GLY A 36 3.94 21.63 -8.98
CA GLY A 36 4.21 20.80 -7.80
C GLY A 36 3.03 20.77 -6.82
N PRO A 37 3.05 19.84 -5.83
CA PRO A 37 2.01 19.74 -4.79
C PRO A 37 1.82 21.06 -4.01
N ARG A 38 2.90 21.83 -3.79
CA ARG A 38 2.83 23.14 -3.11
C ARG A 38 2.02 24.15 -3.91
N THR A 39 2.13 24.15 -5.23
CA THR A 39 1.32 25.01 -6.11
C THR A 39 -0.16 24.66 -6.03
N VAL A 40 -0.48 23.35 -6.04
CA VAL A 40 -1.85 22.86 -5.82
C VAL A 40 -2.38 23.33 -4.46
N GLY A 41 -1.59 23.16 -3.39
CA GLY A 41 -1.94 23.65 -2.05
C GLY A 41 -2.21 25.16 -2.01
N SER A 42 -1.41 25.96 -2.69
CA SER A 42 -1.61 27.43 -2.76
C SER A 42 -2.87 27.79 -3.52
N VAL A 43 -3.21 27.09 -4.60
CA VAL A 43 -4.47 27.27 -5.34
C VAL A 43 -5.67 26.90 -4.44
N MET A 44 -5.61 25.73 -3.81
CA MET A 44 -6.69 25.26 -2.92
C MET A 44 -6.93 26.20 -1.73
N SER A 45 -5.86 26.69 -1.11
CA SER A 45 -5.97 27.66 -0.01
C SER A 45 -6.58 28.99 -0.43
N ARG A 46 -6.40 29.43 -1.68
CA ARG A 46 -6.85 30.74 -2.14
C ARG A 46 -8.21 30.71 -2.85
N TYR A 47 -8.49 29.62 -3.56
CA TYR A 47 -9.63 29.52 -4.48
C TYR A 47 -10.47 28.27 -4.29
N GLY A 48 -10.16 27.42 -3.28
CA GLY A 48 -10.78 26.11 -3.14
C GLY A 48 -12.13 26.09 -2.45
N SER A 49 -12.65 27.21 -1.94
CA SER A 49 -13.91 27.29 -1.17
C SER A 49 -15.16 26.82 -1.94
N ASP A 50 -15.15 26.99 -3.26
CA ASP A 50 -16.32 26.73 -4.11
C ASP A 50 -16.30 25.34 -4.78
N VAL A 51 -15.28 24.53 -4.47
CA VAL A 51 -15.13 23.16 -4.97
C VAL A 51 -15.04 22.17 -3.80
N PRO A 52 -15.26 20.86 -4.02
CA PRO A 52 -15.19 19.86 -2.95
C PRO A 52 -13.74 19.67 -2.44
N TRP A 53 -13.23 20.69 -1.76
CA TRP A 53 -11.87 20.78 -1.25
C TRP A 53 -11.50 19.61 -0.32
N TRP A 54 -12.47 19.05 0.42
CA TRP A 54 -12.30 17.88 1.29
C TRP A 54 -11.91 16.60 0.56
N ARG A 55 -12.00 16.59 -0.78
CA ARG A 55 -11.55 15.51 -1.65
C ARG A 55 -10.09 15.65 -2.06
N VAL A 56 -9.40 16.76 -1.66
CA VAL A 56 -7.96 16.97 -1.86
C VAL A 56 -7.25 17.00 -0.52
N ILE A 57 -6.44 15.98 -0.26
CA ILE A 57 -5.94 15.67 1.07
C ILE A 57 -4.41 15.50 1.06
N ARG A 58 -3.86 15.30 2.22
CA ARG A 58 -2.43 15.00 2.39
C ARG A 58 -2.15 13.57 1.94
N SER A 59 -0.90 13.29 1.56
CA SER A 59 -0.48 11.95 1.11
C SER A 59 -0.64 10.87 2.17
N ASP A 60 -0.66 11.26 3.45
CA ASP A 60 -0.92 10.39 4.59
C ASP A 60 -2.41 10.13 4.86
N GLY A 61 -3.31 10.57 3.97
CA GLY A 61 -4.76 10.39 4.10
C GLY A 61 -5.44 11.40 5.02
N ARG A 62 -4.71 12.32 5.65
CA ARG A 62 -5.28 13.34 6.53
C ARG A 62 -5.82 14.52 5.74
N PRO A 63 -6.87 15.19 6.23
CA PRO A 63 -7.38 16.42 5.63
C PRO A 63 -6.37 17.57 5.75
N PRO A 64 -6.62 18.70 5.08
CA PRO A 64 -5.85 19.92 5.29
C PRO A 64 -5.89 20.32 6.78
N GLN A 65 -4.78 20.82 7.28
CA GLN A 65 -4.65 21.22 8.69
C GLN A 65 -5.63 22.33 9.05
N GLY A 66 -6.34 22.18 10.14
CA GLY A 66 -7.34 23.12 10.67
C GLY A 66 -8.73 22.98 10.05
N LEU A 67 -8.94 22.00 9.15
CA LEU A 67 -10.22 21.71 8.50
C LEU A 67 -10.67 20.25 8.75
N GLU A 68 -10.11 19.62 9.79
CA GLU A 68 -10.26 18.19 10.04
C GLU A 68 -11.74 17.82 10.29
N ASP A 69 -12.40 18.56 11.18
CA ASP A 69 -13.79 18.25 11.57
C ASP A 69 -14.76 18.44 10.39
N GLU A 70 -14.59 19.52 9.64
CA GLU A 70 -15.43 19.83 8.47
C GLU A 70 -15.23 18.79 7.36
N ALA A 71 -13.97 18.41 7.09
CA ALA A 71 -13.66 17.34 6.12
C ALA A 71 -14.30 16.01 6.52
N LEU A 72 -14.27 15.66 7.82
CA LEU A 72 -14.86 14.43 8.34
C LEU A 72 -16.38 14.39 8.19
N GLU A 73 -17.05 15.53 8.35
CA GLU A 73 -18.51 15.64 8.11
C GLU A 73 -18.82 15.33 6.64
N HIS A 74 -18.10 15.95 5.71
CA HIS A 74 -18.24 15.69 4.29
C HIS A 74 -17.94 14.24 3.93
N TRP A 75 -16.86 13.66 4.46
CA TRP A 75 -16.49 12.27 4.17
C TRP A 75 -17.55 11.28 4.67
N ARG A 76 -18.14 11.52 5.83
CA ARG A 76 -19.25 10.68 6.33
C ARG A 76 -20.49 10.80 5.44
N ALA A 77 -20.82 12.01 5.01
CA ALA A 77 -21.96 12.26 4.11
C ALA A 77 -21.76 11.61 2.74
N GLU A 78 -20.55 11.59 2.24
CA GLU A 78 -20.20 10.99 0.94
C GLU A 78 -19.90 9.49 1.00
N GLY A 79 -19.81 8.91 2.19
CA GLY A 79 -19.36 7.52 2.37
C GLY A 79 -17.91 7.30 1.97
N THR A 80 -17.06 8.32 2.10
CA THR A 80 -15.62 8.21 1.83
C THR A 80 -15.02 7.13 2.74
N PRO A 81 -14.32 6.14 2.19
CA PRO A 81 -13.64 5.13 2.99
C PRO A 81 -12.63 5.79 3.95
N MET A 82 -12.71 5.42 5.22
CA MET A 82 -11.84 5.94 6.28
C MET A 82 -11.14 4.80 6.99
N VAL A 83 -9.90 5.03 7.42
CA VAL A 83 -9.16 4.10 8.27
C VAL A 83 -9.90 3.95 9.61
N ARG A 84 -10.20 2.71 10.00
CA ARG A 84 -10.83 2.40 11.29
C ARG A 84 -9.75 2.29 12.36
N GLY A 85 -9.80 3.16 13.38
CA GLY A 85 -8.86 3.13 14.53
C GLY A 85 -8.80 4.48 15.24
N LEU A 86 -8.22 4.48 16.44
CA LEU A 86 -8.14 5.60 17.40
C LEU A 86 -7.13 6.70 16.95
N VAL A 87 -7.35 7.33 15.80
CA VAL A 87 -6.59 8.51 15.42
C VAL A 87 -7.51 9.71 15.57
N GLU A 88 -7.20 10.59 16.53
CA GLU A 88 -7.82 11.91 16.59
C GLU A 88 -7.62 12.62 15.26
N GLY A 89 -8.72 13.10 14.67
CA GLY A 89 -8.72 13.85 13.41
C GLY A 89 -9.05 13.06 12.14
N GLY A 90 -9.27 11.74 12.21
CA GLY A 90 -9.69 10.90 11.08
C GLY A 90 -8.69 10.86 9.91
N ARG A 91 -8.68 9.73 9.18
CA ARG A 91 -7.90 9.55 7.94
C ARG A 91 -8.75 8.91 6.88
N ALA A 92 -8.68 9.39 5.64
CA ALA A 92 -9.18 8.65 4.50
C ALA A 92 -8.30 7.42 4.25
N ASP A 93 -8.93 6.31 3.93
CA ASP A 93 -8.22 5.13 3.46
C ASP A 93 -7.78 5.37 2.01
N MET A 94 -6.52 5.72 1.83
CA MET A 94 -5.96 6.04 0.51
C MET A 94 -5.98 4.85 -0.45
N GLY A 95 -5.96 3.63 0.04
CA GLY A 95 -6.10 2.42 -0.78
C GLY A 95 -7.51 2.29 -1.37
N ALA A 96 -8.54 2.59 -0.58
CA ALA A 96 -9.94 2.44 -0.97
C ALA A 96 -10.56 3.74 -1.52
N ALA A 97 -10.16 4.91 -1.02
CA ALA A 97 -10.76 6.20 -1.35
C ALA A 97 -10.08 6.91 -2.52
N ARG A 98 -8.82 6.60 -2.86
CA ARG A 98 -8.08 7.29 -3.92
C ARG A 98 -8.78 7.15 -5.27
N TRP A 99 -8.95 8.25 -5.97
CA TRP A 99 -9.49 8.25 -7.33
C TRP A 99 -8.40 7.87 -8.36
N ASP A 100 -8.65 6.81 -9.12
CA ASP A 100 -7.74 6.25 -10.13
C ASP A 100 -7.92 6.83 -11.54
N PHE A 101 -8.82 7.83 -11.69
CA PHE A 101 -9.19 8.43 -12.99
C PHE A 101 -9.82 7.47 -14.00
N GLY A 102 -10.08 6.23 -13.63
CA GLY A 102 -10.85 5.26 -14.42
C GLY A 102 -12.30 5.72 -14.52
N GLY A 103 -12.82 5.78 -15.70
CA GLY A 103 -14.19 6.15 -16.00
C GLY A 103 -15.17 5.33 -15.18
N ALA A 104 -16.37 5.89 -14.96
CA ALA A 104 -17.49 5.35 -14.23
C ALA A 104 -17.48 3.81 -14.13
N SER A 105 -16.80 3.28 -13.14
CA SER A 105 -17.00 1.91 -12.73
C SER A 105 -18.36 1.89 -12.07
N ALA A 106 -19.27 1.16 -12.69
CA ALA A 106 -20.54 0.77 -12.11
C ALA A 106 -20.33 0.33 -10.65
N PRO A 107 -21.30 0.48 -9.76
CA PRO A 107 -21.19 0.04 -8.38
C PRO A 107 -20.94 -1.47 -8.38
N GLY A 108 -19.68 -1.86 -8.21
CA GLY A 108 -19.29 -3.28 -8.24
C GLY A 108 -17.84 -3.59 -8.60
N GLY A 109 -16.94 -2.63 -8.84
CA GLY A 109 -15.60 -2.98 -9.26
C GLY A 109 -14.54 -1.92 -8.95
N GLY A 110 -13.90 -1.98 -7.80
CA GLY A 110 -12.67 -1.25 -7.55
C GLY A 110 -12.41 -0.92 -6.09
N GLY A 111 -11.61 -1.69 -5.39
CA GLY A 111 -10.87 -1.23 -4.22
C GLY A 111 -11.49 -1.37 -2.84
N ALA A 112 -12.75 -1.65 -2.67
CA ALA A 112 -13.24 -2.25 -1.43
C ALA A 112 -12.87 -3.74 -1.51
N GLY A 113 -12.04 -4.21 -0.61
CA GLY A 113 -11.69 -5.63 -0.55
C GLY A 113 -12.96 -6.46 -0.62
N THR A 114 -12.97 -7.49 -1.47
CA THR A 114 -14.09 -8.42 -1.58
C THR A 114 -14.38 -8.96 -0.18
N ARG A 115 -15.67 -8.94 0.24
CA ARG A 115 -16.04 -9.48 1.54
C ARG A 115 -15.48 -10.90 1.65
N GLY A 116 -14.64 -11.13 2.69
CA GLY A 116 -13.90 -12.37 2.88
C GLY A 116 -12.51 -12.39 2.25
N GLY A 117 -12.11 -11.39 1.47
CA GLY A 117 -10.72 -11.22 1.04
C GLY A 117 -9.82 -10.74 2.20
N LEU A 118 -8.52 -10.96 2.05
CA LEU A 118 -7.54 -10.44 3.00
C LEU A 118 -7.53 -8.90 2.92
N HIS A 119 -7.53 -8.28 4.11
CA HIS A 119 -7.34 -6.84 4.25
C HIS A 119 -5.86 -6.53 4.46
N HIS A 120 -5.22 -7.21 5.42
CA HIS A 120 -3.78 -7.14 5.67
C HIS A 120 -3.28 -8.41 6.34
N VAL A 121 -1.97 -8.56 6.33
CA VAL A 121 -1.24 -9.53 7.15
C VAL A 121 -0.28 -8.74 8.02
N GLU A 122 -0.23 -9.05 9.31
CA GLU A 122 0.72 -8.46 10.24
C GLU A 122 1.73 -9.52 10.67
N ILE A 123 3.01 -9.19 10.54
CA ILE A 123 4.17 -10.04 10.82
C ILE A 123 4.97 -9.38 11.93
N TRP A 124 5.04 -10.05 13.05
CA TRP A 124 5.86 -9.60 14.15
C TRP A 124 7.29 -10.13 14.03
N VAL A 125 8.25 -9.22 14.14
CA VAL A 125 9.68 -9.47 13.96
C VAL A 125 10.47 -9.02 15.19
N GLU A 126 11.62 -9.64 15.43
CA GLU A 126 12.48 -9.27 16.55
C GLU A 126 13.28 -7.99 16.25
N ASP A 127 13.83 -7.88 15.02
CA ASP A 127 14.63 -6.74 14.55
C ASP A 127 13.97 -6.07 13.35
N ILE A 128 13.24 -4.97 13.60
CA ILE A 128 12.57 -4.20 12.54
C ILE A 128 13.54 -3.63 11.50
N VAL A 129 14.78 -3.32 11.88
CA VAL A 129 15.75 -2.74 10.95
C VAL A 129 16.24 -3.80 9.95
N ALA A 130 16.51 -5.01 10.41
CA ALA A 130 16.89 -6.12 9.56
C ALA A 130 15.70 -6.61 8.73
N ALA A 131 14.59 -6.91 9.39
CA ALA A 131 13.37 -7.39 8.74
C ALA A 131 12.79 -6.38 7.75
N GLY A 132 12.80 -5.09 8.07
CA GLY A 132 12.35 -4.04 7.15
C GLY A 132 13.16 -3.96 5.86
N ARG A 133 14.46 -4.28 5.89
CA ARG A 133 15.29 -4.40 4.70
C ARG A 133 14.97 -5.67 3.89
N GLU A 134 14.83 -6.81 4.57
CA GLU A 134 14.52 -8.09 3.94
C GLU A 134 13.13 -8.07 3.28
N TRP A 135 12.12 -7.75 4.05
CA TRP A 135 10.74 -7.67 3.56
C TRP A 135 10.57 -6.55 2.53
N GLY A 136 11.23 -5.39 2.74
CA GLY A 136 11.21 -4.29 1.77
C GLY A 136 11.84 -4.66 0.45
N TRP A 137 12.94 -5.43 0.45
CA TRP A 137 13.56 -5.95 -0.76
C TRP A 137 12.60 -6.86 -1.54
N LEU A 138 11.95 -7.80 -0.86
CA LEU A 138 11.03 -8.77 -1.48
C LEU A 138 9.75 -8.08 -1.94
N LEU A 139 9.05 -7.40 -1.03
CA LEU A 139 7.76 -6.77 -1.30
C LEU A 139 7.88 -5.70 -2.40
N GLY A 140 8.97 -4.91 -2.39
CA GLY A 140 9.23 -3.94 -3.44
C GLY A 140 9.36 -4.57 -4.83
N ARG A 141 10.00 -5.74 -4.94
CA ARG A 141 10.09 -6.50 -6.20
C ARG A 141 8.78 -7.14 -6.62
N LEU A 142 7.90 -7.43 -5.67
CA LEU A 142 6.54 -7.91 -5.92
C LEU A 142 5.54 -6.76 -6.24
N GLY A 143 6.03 -5.52 -6.33
CA GLY A 143 5.22 -4.36 -6.70
C GLY A 143 4.56 -3.63 -5.53
N TYR A 144 4.84 -4.04 -4.28
CA TYR A 144 4.43 -3.27 -3.11
C TYR A 144 5.27 -2.00 -2.98
N HIS A 145 4.70 -0.98 -2.38
CA HIS A 145 5.41 0.25 -2.01
C HIS A 145 5.28 0.49 -0.51
N LEU A 146 6.30 1.11 0.05
CA LEU A 146 6.27 1.52 1.46
C LEU A 146 5.23 2.64 1.61
N GLY A 147 4.20 2.38 2.40
CA GLY A 147 3.16 3.33 2.78
C GLY A 147 3.57 4.10 4.02
N ASP A 148 3.28 3.54 5.19
CA ASP A 148 3.60 4.15 6.48
C ASP A 148 4.84 3.48 7.10
N ASP A 149 5.69 4.30 7.76
CA ASP A 149 6.79 3.88 8.61
C ASP A 149 6.69 4.66 9.93
N TRP A 150 6.50 3.94 11.04
CA TRP A 150 6.41 4.54 12.39
C TRP A 150 7.58 4.19 13.29
N GLY A 151 8.69 3.73 12.69
CA GLY A 151 9.96 3.49 13.34
C GLY A 151 10.13 2.10 13.95
N HIS A 152 9.09 1.53 14.56
CA HIS A 152 9.06 0.15 15.03
C HIS A 152 8.18 -0.76 14.16
N GLY A 153 7.64 -0.24 13.06
CA GLY A 153 6.87 -1.00 12.10
C GLY A 153 6.73 -0.26 10.77
N GLN A 154 6.45 -1.02 9.72
CA GLN A 154 6.30 -0.59 8.35
C GLN A 154 5.08 -1.24 7.72
N ALA A 155 4.30 -0.48 6.95
CA ALA A 155 3.21 -1.00 6.12
C ALA A 155 3.62 -0.95 4.64
N TRP A 156 3.57 -2.09 3.97
CA TRP A 156 3.85 -2.26 2.55
C TRP A 156 2.56 -2.52 1.80
N GLU A 157 2.21 -1.67 0.85
CA GLU A 157 0.89 -1.61 0.21
C GLU A 157 0.92 -2.10 -1.23
N LEU A 158 -0.08 -2.93 -1.60
CA LEU A 158 -0.37 -3.34 -2.98
C LEU A 158 -1.89 -3.30 -3.22
N GLY A 159 -2.38 -2.27 -3.88
CA GLY A 159 -3.81 -2.07 -4.08
C GLY A 159 -4.54 -1.87 -2.75
N SER A 160 -5.46 -2.78 -2.41
CA SER A 160 -6.22 -2.76 -1.15
C SER A 160 -5.64 -3.67 -0.06
N LEU A 161 -4.65 -4.49 -0.40
CA LEU A 161 -3.94 -5.37 0.53
C LEU A 161 -2.67 -4.68 1.01
N TYR A 162 -2.33 -4.85 2.27
CA TYR A 162 -1.02 -4.46 2.78
C TYR A 162 -0.43 -5.51 3.73
N VAL A 163 0.89 -5.49 3.83
CA VAL A 163 1.66 -6.32 4.77
C VAL A 163 2.30 -5.39 5.78
N VAL A 164 2.03 -5.63 7.06
CA VAL A 164 2.69 -4.94 8.16
C VAL A 164 3.85 -5.81 8.65
N VAL A 165 5.00 -5.19 8.84
CA VAL A 165 6.15 -5.78 9.51
C VAL A 165 6.44 -4.92 10.73
N GLU A 166 6.32 -5.47 11.94
CA GLU A 166 6.39 -4.69 13.17
C GLU A 166 7.16 -5.41 14.26
N SER A 167 7.90 -4.63 15.05
CA SER A 167 8.55 -5.03 16.29
C SER A 167 8.05 -4.15 17.43
N GLY A 168 7.62 -4.75 18.51
CA GLY A 168 7.05 -4.01 19.65
C GLY A 168 7.36 -4.67 20.98
N PRO A 169 6.98 -4.04 22.09
CA PRO A 169 7.26 -4.54 23.43
C PRO A 169 6.58 -5.88 23.74
N ASP A 170 5.54 -6.22 23.00
CA ASP A 170 4.77 -7.46 23.16
C ASP A 170 5.32 -8.61 22.32
N VAL A 171 6.33 -8.35 21.47
CA VAL A 171 6.96 -9.38 20.64
C VAL A 171 7.88 -10.23 21.52
N GLU A 172 7.58 -11.51 21.64
CA GLU A 172 8.47 -12.46 22.28
C GLU A 172 9.70 -12.70 21.38
N LYS A 173 10.89 -12.64 22.00
CA LYS A 173 12.12 -12.88 21.28
C LYS A 173 12.25 -14.32 20.81
N GLY A 174 12.75 -14.48 19.61
CA GLY A 174 13.03 -15.77 19.02
C GLY A 174 12.70 -15.84 17.54
N ARG A 175 13.42 -16.74 16.86
CA ARG A 175 13.20 -16.99 15.44
C ARG A 175 11.81 -17.59 15.19
N HIS A 176 11.15 -17.17 14.12
CA HIS A 176 9.91 -17.81 13.67
C HIS A 176 10.14 -19.29 13.37
N GLU A 177 9.25 -20.13 13.86
CA GLU A 177 9.33 -21.58 13.71
C GLU A 177 8.15 -22.08 12.89
N ARG A 178 8.31 -22.15 11.58
CA ARG A 178 7.27 -22.54 10.62
C ARG A 178 6.69 -23.94 10.83
N THR A 179 7.39 -24.81 11.57
CA THR A 179 6.94 -26.17 11.87
C THR A 179 6.04 -26.26 13.10
N ARG A 180 5.88 -25.15 13.85
CA ARG A 180 4.91 -25.03 14.92
C ARG A 180 3.50 -24.75 14.35
N ALA A 181 2.49 -25.09 15.13
CA ALA A 181 1.12 -24.71 14.79
C ALA A 181 1.00 -23.18 14.71
N GLY A 182 0.56 -22.64 13.57
CA GLY A 182 0.51 -21.22 13.26
C GLY A 182 0.71 -20.96 11.78
N LEU A 183 1.39 -19.86 11.44
CA LEU A 183 1.75 -19.55 10.07
C LEU A 183 2.89 -20.48 9.62
N ASN A 184 2.66 -21.23 8.54
CA ASN A 184 3.73 -22.01 7.90
C ASN A 184 4.50 -21.14 6.92
N HIS A 185 3.80 -20.54 5.92
CA HIS A 185 4.36 -19.61 4.95
C HIS A 185 3.31 -18.63 4.41
N LEU A 186 3.77 -17.59 3.72
CA LEU A 186 2.96 -16.70 2.91
C LEU A 186 3.25 -16.97 1.44
N ALA A 187 2.20 -17.21 0.64
CA ALA A 187 2.33 -17.41 -0.80
C ALA A 187 1.97 -16.12 -1.55
N PHE A 188 2.84 -15.72 -2.47
CA PHE A 188 2.67 -14.56 -3.34
C PHE A 188 2.67 -14.99 -4.81
N HIS A 189 1.94 -14.26 -5.65
CA HIS A 189 2.11 -14.35 -7.08
C HIS A 189 3.49 -13.80 -7.46
N GLY A 190 4.38 -14.65 -7.95
CA GLY A 190 5.77 -14.32 -8.31
C GLY A 190 5.93 -13.81 -9.75
N GLY A 191 4.85 -13.72 -10.52
CA GLY A 191 4.90 -13.38 -11.95
C GLY A 191 5.11 -14.61 -12.83
N SER A 192 5.78 -14.46 -13.96
CA SER A 192 6.19 -15.56 -14.84
C SER A 192 7.27 -16.44 -14.21
N ARG A 193 7.52 -17.63 -14.75
CA ARG A 193 8.63 -18.49 -14.30
C ARG A 193 9.98 -17.76 -14.33
N ALA A 194 10.22 -16.99 -15.40
CA ALA A 194 11.48 -16.22 -15.52
C ALA A 194 11.62 -15.14 -14.44
N GLU A 195 10.51 -14.51 -14.00
CA GLU A 195 10.52 -13.55 -12.91
C GLU A 195 10.76 -14.22 -11.56
N VAL A 196 10.17 -15.40 -11.33
CA VAL A 196 10.46 -16.22 -10.14
C VAL A 196 11.94 -16.62 -10.09
N ASP A 197 12.51 -17.09 -11.21
CA ASP A 197 13.93 -17.45 -11.30
C ASP A 197 14.83 -16.24 -11.02
N ALA A 198 14.52 -15.08 -11.57
CA ALA A 198 15.26 -13.84 -11.33
C ALA A 198 15.22 -13.40 -9.85
N LEU A 199 14.08 -13.62 -9.18
CA LEU A 199 13.96 -13.37 -7.74
C LEU A 199 14.82 -14.33 -6.93
N VAL A 200 14.89 -15.61 -7.32
CA VAL A 200 15.75 -16.63 -6.69
C VAL A 200 17.23 -16.28 -6.86
N ASP A 201 17.65 -15.92 -8.07
CA ASP A 201 19.05 -15.56 -8.35
C ASP A 201 19.52 -14.36 -7.52
N ALA A 202 18.63 -13.42 -7.23
CA ALA A 202 18.92 -12.20 -6.48
C ALA A 202 18.58 -12.29 -4.98
N CYS A 203 17.96 -13.36 -4.48
CA CYS A 203 17.39 -13.41 -3.13
C CYS A 203 18.42 -13.16 -2.02
N GLY A 204 19.67 -13.62 -2.20
CA GLY A 204 20.75 -13.39 -1.25
C GLY A 204 21.11 -11.92 -1.04
N GLU A 205 20.92 -11.06 -2.05
CA GLU A 205 21.12 -9.61 -1.93
C GLU A 205 20.11 -8.98 -0.96
N GLY A 206 18.91 -9.56 -0.90
CA GLY A 206 17.83 -9.15 -0.04
C GLY A 206 17.84 -9.78 1.35
N GLY A 207 18.83 -10.63 1.66
CA GLY A 207 18.88 -11.33 2.95
C GLY A 207 18.03 -12.61 3.00
N TRP A 208 17.45 -13.03 1.87
CA TRP A 208 16.68 -14.25 1.75
C TRP A 208 17.53 -15.44 1.31
N SER A 209 17.13 -16.63 1.68
CA SER A 209 17.79 -17.88 1.30
C SER A 209 16.83 -18.81 0.59
N LEU A 210 17.25 -19.42 -0.55
CA LEU A 210 16.44 -20.43 -1.25
C LEU A 210 16.34 -21.68 -0.41
N MET A 211 15.13 -22.10 -0.10
CA MET A 211 14.79 -23.35 0.54
C MET A 211 14.61 -24.46 -0.53
N PHE A 212 14.79 -25.70 -0.14
CA PHE A 212 14.53 -26.86 -1.01
C PHE A 212 15.25 -26.79 -2.37
N ALA A 213 16.47 -26.26 -2.39
CA ALA A 213 17.24 -26.05 -3.62
C ALA A 213 17.38 -27.33 -4.47
N ASP A 214 17.40 -28.50 -3.83
CA ASP A 214 17.43 -29.83 -4.48
C ASP A 214 16.13 -30.18 -5.22
N ARG A 215 15.03 -29.54 -4.91
CA ARG A 215 13.70 -29.76 -5.49
C ARG A 215 13.12 -28.53 -6.22
N HIS A 216 13.78 -27.39 -6.10
CA HIS A 216 13.38 -26.19 -6.83
C HIS A 216 13.43 -26.46 -8.34
N PRO A 217 12.45 -26.00 -9.15
CA PRO A 217 11.27 -25.18 -8.79
C PRO A 217 10.00 -25.97 -8.43
N TYR A 218 10.10 -27.27 -8.25
CA TYR A 218 8.95 -28.18 -8.06
C TYR A 218 8.84 -28.75 -6.64
N ALA A 219 9.32 -28.03 -5.64
CA ALA A 219 9.26 -28.48 -4.24
C ALA A 219 7.81 -28.69 -3.72
N GLY A 220 6.84 -27.92 -4.24
CA GLY A 220 5.42 -28.04 -3.94
C GLY A 220 4.67 -29.13 -4.74
N GLY A 221 5.34 -29.74 -5.75
CA GLY A 221 4.75 -30.79 -6.59
C GLY A 221 5.12 -30.62 -8.07
N PRO A 222 4.93 -31.69 -8.89
CA PRO A 222 5.45 -31.75 -10.27
C PRO A 222 4.81 -30.75 -11.25
N GLN A 223 3.69 -30.14 -10.89
CA GLN A 223 3.00 -29.14 -11.70
C GLN A 223 2.91 -27.79 -11.01
N HIS A 224 3.68 -27.58 -9.96
CA HIS A 224 3.66 -26.37 -9.16
C HIS A 224 5.02 -25.67 -9.23
N TYR A 225 5.15 -24.71 -10.16
CA TYR A 225 6.35 -23.93 -10.33
C TYR A 225 6.40 -22.82 -9.30
N ALA A 226 7.23 -22.97 -8.28
CA ALA A 226 7.37 -22.01 -7.21
C ALA A 226 8.78 -22.01 -6.61
N ALA A 227 9.15 -20.90 -6.00
CA ALA A 227 10.31 -20.77 -5.15
C ALA A 227 9.90 -20.58 -3.70
N TYR A 228 10.61 -21.22 -2.79
CA TYR A 228 10.44 -21.06 -1.35
C TYR A 228 11.66 -20.35 -0.79
N LEU A 229 11.46 -19.21 -0.17
CA LEU A 229 12.54 -18.39 0.41
C LEU A 229 12.34 -18.29 1.92
N GLU A 230 13.44 -18.28 2.67
CA GLU A 230 13.45 -18.08 4.12
C GLU A 230 14.18 -16.77 4.45
N SER A 231 13.57 -15.96 5.32
CA SER A 231 14.16 -14.73 5.86
C SER A 231 15.20 -15.03 6.96
N GLY A 232 15.96 -14.03 7.37
CA GLY A 232 16.90 -14.12 8.50
C GLY A 232 16.23 -14.54 9.80
N GLU A 233 14.97 -14.16 10.02
CA GLU A 233 14.18 -14.54 11.21
C GLU A 233 13.35 -15.83 11.04
N GLY A 234 13.49 -16.56 9.92
CA GLY A 234 12.86 -17.86 9.70
C GLY A 234 11.45 -17.82 9.13
N PHE A 235 10.99 -16.68 8.64
CA PHE A 235 9.75 -16.63 7.90
C PHE A 235 9.93 -17.22 6.51
N GLU A 236 9.01 -18.13 6.14
CA GLU A 236 8.98 -18.73 4.82
C GLU A 236 8.00 -17.97 3.93
N VAL A 237 8.41 -17.70 2.69
CA VAL A 237 7.54 -17.21 1.63
C VAL A 237 7.60 -18.15 0.44
N GLU A 238 6.49 -18.27 -0.26
CA GLU A 238 6.37 -18.99 -1.51
C GLU A 238 6.08 -18.00 -2.65
N LEU A 239 6.86 -18.07 -3.72
CA LEU A 239 6.69 -17.26 -4.93
C LEU A 239 6.15 -18.17 -6.04
N VAL A 240 4.85 -18.06 -6.33
CA VAL A 240 4.15 -18.95 -7.26
C VAL A 240 4.15 -18.34 -8.67
N ALA A 241 4.63 -19.07 -9.66
CA ALA A 241 4.57 -18.62 -11.05
C ALA A 241 3.14 -18.62 -11.60
N ALA A 242 2.82 -17.64 -12.45
CA ALA A 242 1.50 -17.52 -13.08
C ALA A 242 1.29 -18.55 -14.20
N ASP A 243 2.37 -18.92 -14.87
CA ASP A 243 2.43 -19.91 -15.95
C ASP A 243 2.92 -21.25 -15.40
N GLN A 244 2.00 -22.05 -14.85
CA GLN A 244 2.29 -23.36 -14.24
C GLN A 244 2.67 -24.45 -15.25
#